data_4dbd7bf5a56a6cc7a64d0899573affec
#
_entry.id   4dbd7bf5a56a6cc7a64d0899573affec
#
_cell.length_a   1.000
_cell.length_b   1.000
_cell.length_c   1.000
_cell.angle_alpha   90.00
_cell.angle_beta   90.00
_cell.angle_gamma   90.00
#
_symmetry.space_group_name_H-M   'P 1'
#
loop_
_entity.id
_entity.type
_entity.pdbx_description
1 polymer ?
#
loop_
_entity_poly.entity_id
_entity_poly.type
_entity_poly.pdbx_seq_one_letter_code
_entity_poly.pdbx_strand_id
1 'polypeptide(L)'
;MENTLFDKRGWFWVTSAWMANYGVFCVNTKNTLEDVSDHQHKFVSNFTNQDGTALNHKSINCIAEDKNGVIWIGTGQGPIILNNPSKFFDDDFYCTQIKVPRNDGTNLADFLLENDEINAIAIDGGNRKWIGTGTNGVYLLSPDGLETIHHFTTENSPLLSNSIESIAINPNTGEVFIGTSKGLVSYQSDAIEPKSSFKKEDVYAFPNPVKPDYTGVVTVTGLVQDTDVKITNVSGKLIYAGTSVGGQFTWDGKNQQGRRVPSGVYFVLAADADGKEGIATKILFIK
;
A
#
# COMPACT_ATOMS: atom_id res chain seq x y z
N MET A 1 20.38 6.61 6.25
CA MET A 1 20.48 5.60 5.18
C MET A 1 20.09 6.29 3.88
N GLU A 2 20.83 6.11 2.81
CA GLU A 2 20.42 6.65 1.51
C GLU A 2 19.45 5.64 0.87
N ASN A 3 18.37 6.13 0.30
CA ASN A 3 17.37 5.32 -0.38
C ASN A 3 17.26 5.79 -1.84
N THR A 4 17.05 4.87 -2.74
CA THR A 4 16.99 5.15 -4.18
C THR A 4 15.72 4.59 -4.79
N LEU A 5 15.21 5.26 -5.82
CA LEU A 5 14.02 4.86 -6.54
C LEU A 5 14.20 5.16 -8.04
N PHE A 6 13.86 4.20 -8.90
CA PHE A 6 13.50 4.47 -10.29
C PHE A 6 11.99 4.48 -10.40
N ASP A 7 11.44 5.62 -10.82
CA ASP A 7 10.00 5.76 -10.97
C ASP A 7 9.52 5.27 -12.35
N LYS A 8 8.20 5.17 -12.51
CA LYS A 8 7.56 4.72 -13.77
C LYS A 8 7.83 5.64 -14.98
N ARG A 9 8.31 6.88 -14.74
CA ARG A 9 8.73 7.83 -15.76
C ARG A 9 10.18 7.58 -16.23
N GLY A 10 10.90 6.70 -15.52
CA GLY A 10 12.33 6.44 -15.74
C GLY A 10 13.23 7.49 -15.06
N TRP A 11 12.71 8.26 -14.10
CA TRP A 11 13.48 9.21 -13.32
C TRP A 11 14.15 8.52 -12.14
N PHE A 12 15.37 8.92 -11.86
CA PHE A 12 16.14 8.38 -10.74
C PHE A 12 16.12 9.35 -9.56
N TRP A 13 15.69 8.85 -8.42
CA TRP A 13 15.55 9.59 -7.17
C TRP A 13 16.51 9.04 -6.13
N VAL A 14 17.11 9.93 -5.35
CA VAL A 14 17.98 9.59 -4.22
C VAL A 14 17.61 10.46 -3.03
N THR A 15 17.39 9.84 -1.87
CA THR A 15 17.28 10.57 -0.60
C THR A 15 18.67 10.74 0.00
N SER A 16 18.96 11.91 0.56
CA SER A 16 20.14 12.16 1.36
C SER A 16 19.71 12.45 2.81
N ALA A 17 20.14 11.58 3.72
CA ALA A 17 19.85 11.69 5.16
C ALA A 17 21.08 12.20 5.94
N TRP A 18 22.15 12.66 5.27
CA TRP A 18 23.44 12.93 5.89
C TRP A 18 23.64 14.40 6.29
N MET A 19 23.84 14.61 7.59
CA MET A 19 24.33 15.85 8.24
C MET A 19 23.62 17.14 7.81
N ALA A 20 24.32 18.09 7.22
CA ALA A 20 23.80 19.42 6.89
C ALA A 20 23.05 19.49 5.55
N ASN A 21 23.01 18.42 4.77
CA ASN A 21 22.49 18.39 3.41
C ASN A 21 21.46 17.26 3.18
N TYR A 22 20.47 17.13 4.09
CA TYR A 22 19.36 16.24 3.83
C TYR A 22 18.43 16.82 2.75
N GLY A 23 17.96 15.96 1.86
CA GLY A 23 17.12 16.37 0.76
C GLY A 23 16.83 15.24 -0.21
N VAL A 24 16.22 15.59 -1.32
CA VAL A 24 15.94 14.68 -2.43
C VAL A 24 16.64 15.18 -3.68
N PHE A 25 17.40 14.31 -4.29
CA PHE A 25 18.01 14.52 -5.60
C PHE A 25 17.21 13.74 -6.65
N CYS A 26 16.91 14.35 -7.77
CA CYS A 26 16.25 13.72 -8.89
C CYS A 26 16.99 13.99 -10.18
N VAL A 27 17.12 12.95 -11.01
CA VAL A 27 17.66 13.02 -12.36
C VAL A 27 16.65 12.47 -13.35
N ASN A 28 16.39 13.26 -14.39
CA ASN A 28 15.69 12.83 -15.60
C ASN A 28 16.69 12.78 -16.74
N THR A 29 17.06 11.58 -17.18
CA THR A 29 18.02 11.37 -18.28
C THR A 29 17.39 11.49 -19.65
N LYS A 30 16.08 11.73 -19.74
CA LYS A 30 15.29 11.75 -20.99
C LYS A 30 15.51 10.52 -21.88
N ASN A 31 15.84 9.39 -21.26
CA ASN A 31 16.18 8.11 -21.90
C ASN A 31 17.46 8.16 -22.79
N THR A 32 18.35 9.10 -22.52
CA THR A 32 19.61 9.31 -23.26
C THR A 32 20.80 9.19 -22.31
N LEU A 33 21.06 7.98 -21.77
CA LEU A 33 22.09 7.76 -20.75
C LEU A 33 23.49 8.23 -21.14
N GLU A 34 23.83 8.18 -22.43
CA GLU A 34 25.16 8.56 -22.97
C GLU A 34 25.27 10.06 -23.29
N ASP A 35 24.16 10.74 -23.56
CA ASP A 35 24.12 12.18 -23.81
C ASP A 35 23.66 12.94 -22.57
N VAL A 36 24.62 13.38 -21.78
CA VAL A 36 24.34 14.14 -20.53
C VAL A 36 23.94 15.59 -20.77
N SER A 37 23.97 16.08 -22.01
CA SER A 37 23.71 17.49 -22.34
C SER A 37 22.23 17.88 -22.16
N ASP A 38 21.32 16.92 -22.28
CA ASP A 38 19.88 17.13 -22.13
C ASP A 38 19.32 16.69 -20.78
N HIS A 39 20.17 16.12 -19.91
CA HIS A 39 19.76 15.68 -18.59
C HIS A 39 19.27 16.83 -17.73
N GLN A 40 18.17 16.60 -17.02
CA GLN A 40 17.69 17.49 -15.98
C GLN A 40 18.03 16.90 -14.63
N HIS A 41 18.53 17.72 -13.71
CA HIS A 41 18.79 17.32 -12.34
C HIS A 41 18.45 18.45 -11.38
N LYS A 42 17.94 18.10 -10.20
CA LYS A 42 17.61 19.05 -9.14
C LYS A 42 17.79 18.40 -7.78
N PHE A 43 18.34 19.16 -6.86
CA PHE A 43 18.38 18.81 -5.45
C PHE A 43 17.47 19.76 -4.66
N VAL A 44 16.55 19.21 -3.85
CA VAL A 44 15.65 19.96 -3.01
C VAL A 44 15.88 19.56 -1.57
N SER A 45 16.25 20.53 -0.73
CA SER A 45 16.43 20.37 0.72
C SER A 45 15.34 21.13 1.50
N ASN A 46 14.79 22.20 0.93
CA ASN A 46 13.76 23.02 1.55
C ASN A 46 12.44 22.78 0.82
N PHE A 47 11.55 22.07 1.45
CA PHE A 47 10.22 21.82 0.92
C PHE A 47 9.24 22.88 1.38
N THR A 48 8.32 23.26 0.52
CA THR A 48 7.15 24.07 0.84
C THR A 48 5.90 23.22 0.63
N ASN A 49 4.97 23.22 1.58
CA ASN A 49 3.74 22.46 1.43
C ASN A 49 2.67 23.22 0.63
N GLN A 50 1.54 22.56 0.38
CA GLN A 50 0.39 23.09 -0.35
C GLN A 50 -0.22 24.38 0.24
N ASP A 51 0.07 24.70 1.50
CA ASP A 51 -0.40 25.90 2.17
C ASP A 51 0.63 27.04 2.11
N GLY A 52 1.75 26.85 1.40
CA GLY A 52 2.86 27.79 1.30
C GLY A 52 3.77 27.82 2.53
N THR A 53 3.64 26.83 3.42
CA THR A 53 4.46 26.74 4.63
C THR A 53 5.77 26.02 4.33
N ALA A 54 6.89 26.66 4.68
CA ALA A 54 8.20 26.03 4.59
C ALA A 54 8.35 24.93 5.65
N LEU A 55 8.81 23.75 5.24
CA LEU A 55 8.95 22.57 6.09
C LEU A 55 10.41 22.43 6.53
N ASN A 56 10.63 22.36 7.85
CA ASN A 56 11.95 22.19 8.45
C ASN A 56 12.17 20.73 8.86
N HIS A 57 12.19 19.82 7.90
CA HIS A 57 12.48 18.42 8.18
C HIS A 57 13.92 18.25 8.63
N LYS A 58 14.12 17.41 9.66
CA LYS A 58 15.45 17.12 10.22
C LYS A 58 16.14 15.95 9.52
N SER A 59 15.39 15.20 8.70
CA SER A 59 15.89 14.07 7.93
C SER A 59 14.94 13.75 6.76
N ILE A 60 15.49 13.13 5.71
CA ILE A 60 14.78 12.53 4.59
C ILE A 60 15.27 11.09 4.50
N ASN A 61 14.46 10.13 4.94
CA ASN A 61 14.96 8.79 5.24
C ASN A 61 14.63 7.76 4.16
N CYS A 62 13.45 7.86 3.52
CA CYS A 62 13.02 6.88 2.53
C CYS A 62 12.14 7.50 1.46
N ILE A 63 11.99 6.78 0.33
CA ILE A 63 11.20 7.21 -0.82
C ILE A 63 10.53 5.99 -1.46
N ALA A 64 9.29 6.13 -1.89
CA ALA A 64 8.55 5.11 -2.61
C ALA A 64 7.61 5.74 -3.65
N GLU A 65 7.42 5.08 -4.79
CA GLU A 65 6.38 5.43 -5.75
C GLU A 65 5.17 4.52 -5.55
N ASP A 66 4.00 5.11 -5.48
CA ASP A 66 2.77 4.35 -5.40
C ASP A 66 2.26 3.92 -6.80
N LYS A 67 1.17 3.13 -6.84
CA LYS A 67 0.65 2.60 -8.11
C LYS A 67 0.09 3.68 -9.04
N ASN A 68 -0.27 4.84 -8.50
CA ASN A 68 -0.75 6.00 -9.24
C ASN A 68 0.39 6.92 -9.73
N GLY A 69 1.65 6.58 -9.43
CA GLY A 69 2.82 7.37 -9.82
C GLY A 69 3.07 8.56 -8.89
N VAL A 70 2.45 8.57 -7.71
CA VAL A 70 2.67 9.54 -6.65
C VAL A 70 3.90 9.14 -5.85
N ILE A 71 4.79 10.09 -5.57
CA ILE A 71 6.00 9.82 -4.77
C ILE A 71 5.72 10.16 -3.30
N TRP A 72 5.98 9.18 -2.45
CA TRP A 72 5.92 9.28 -1.00
C TRP A 72 7.33 9.36 -0.43
N ILE A 73 7.60 10.35 0.39
CA ILE A 73 8.91 10.60 1.00
C ILE A 73 8.75 10.58 2.50
N GLY A 74 9.48 9.69 3.17
CA GLY A 74 9.51 9.62 4.63
C GLY A 74 10.52 10.60 5.20
N THR A 75 10.06 11.41 6.16
CA THR A 75 10.86 12.44 6.82
C THR A 75 10.91 12.25 8.33
N GLY A 76 11.68 13.05 9.02
CA GLY A 76 11.71 13.08 10.50
C GLY A 76 10.42 13.62 11.15
N GLN A 77 9.44 14.07 10.35
CA GLN A 77 8.18 14.66 10.82
C GLN A 77 7.03 14.29 9.87
N GLY A 78 6.73 12.99 9.79
CA GLY A 78 5.70 12.45 8.91
C GLY A 78 6.12 12.36 7.44
N PRO A 79 5.27 11.83 6.59
CA PRO A 79 5.50 11.74 5.15
C PRO A 79 5.16 13.05 4.43
N ILE A 80 5.89 13.35 3.37
CA ILE A 80 5.51 14.36 2.37
C ILE A 80 5.25 13.67 1.03
N ILE A 81 4.35 14.23 0.25
CA ILE A 81 3.80 13.61 -0.94
C ILE A 81 4.04 14.49 -2.16
N LEU A 82 4.56 13.93 -3.24
CA LEU A 82 4.64 14.59 -4.53
C LEU A 82 3.52 14.05 -5.42
N ASN A 83 2.35 14.72 -5.38
CA ASN A 83 1.18 14.31 -6.17
C ASN A 83 1.42 14.46 -7.67
N ASN A 84 2.23 15.41 -8.07
CA ASN A 84 2.66 15.59 -9.45
C ASN A 84 4.19 15.66 -9.53
N PRO A 85 4.88 14.52 -9.50
CA PRO A 85 6.34 14.50 -9.54
C PRO A 85 6.94 15.12 -10.81
N SER A 86 6.17 15.19 -11.90
CA SER A 86 6.62 15.84 -13.15
C SER A 86 6.95 17.33 -12.97
N LYS A 87 6.35 17.96 -11.95
CA LYS A 87 6.64 19.37 -11.60
C LYS A 87 7.86 19.54 -10.70
N PHE A 88 8.58 18.48 -10.34
CA PHE A 88 9.72 18.57 -9.42
C PHE A 88 10.80 19.55 -9.90
N PHE A 89 10.97 19.70 -11.21
CA PHE A 89 11.94 20.62 -11.81
C PHE A 89 11.46 22.07 -11.93
N ASP A 90 10.16 22.31 -11.75
CA ASP A 90 9.55 23.65 -11.85
C ASP A 90 9.94 24.52 -10.64
N ASP A 91 9.89 25.84 -10.82
CA ASP A 91 10.21 26.81 -9.76
C ASP A 91 9.08 26.95 -8.74
N ASP A 92 7.82 26.67 -9.14
CA ASP A 92 6.61 26.70 -8.31
C ASP A 92 6.30 25.34 -7.67
N PHE A 93 7.27 24.41 -7.67
CA PHE A 93 7.15 23.10 -7.07
C PHE A 93 6.82 23.16 -5.57
N TYR A 94 5.84 22.39 -5.14
CA TYR A 94 5.50 22.18 -3.73
C TYR A 94 5.19 20.70 -3.46
N CYS A 95 5.31 20.29 -2.20
CA CYS A 95 4.85 18.98 -1.73
C CYS A 95 3.50 19.10 -1.00
N THR A 96 2.88 17.96 -0.76
CA THR A 96 1.63 17.87 -0.01
C THR A 96 1.87 17.14 1.30
N GLN A 97 1.35 17.68 2.41
CA GLN A 97 1.14 16.99 3.67
C GLN A 97 -0.33 16.59 3.76
N ILE A 98 -0.61 15.31 3.98
CA ILE A 98 -1.97 14.79 4.09
C ILE A 98 -2.58 15.31 5.40
N LYS A 99 -3.75 15.94 5.30
CA LYS A 99 -4.53 16.41 6.46
C LYS A 99 -5.55 15.33 6.85
N VAL A 100 -5.40 14.79 8.04
CA VAL A 100 -6.29 13.76 8.60
C VAL A 100 -7.27 14.45 9.56
N PRO A 101 -8.58 14.39 9.31
CA PRO A 101 -9.58 14.98 10.20
C PRO A 101 -9.52 14.33 11.59
N ARG A 102 -9.63 15.16 12.65
CA ARG A 102 -9.59 14.66 14.04
C ARG A 102 -10.81 13.83 14.44
N ASN A 103 -11.95 14.03 13.78
CA ASN A 103 -13.22 13.37 14.08
C ASN A 103 -13.67 13.48 15.55
N ASP A 104 -13.25 14.55 16.23
CA ASP A 104 -13.53 14.85 17.65
C ASP A 104 -14.68 15.86 17.81
N GLY A 105 -15.43 16.14 16.73
CA GLY A 105 -16.49 17.15 16.70
C GLY A 105 -15.99 18.55 16.38
N THR A 106 -14.70 18.76 16.20
CA THR A 106 -14.11 19.98 15.64
C THR A 106 -13.91 19.83 14.13
N ASN A 107 -13.80 20.93 13.39
CA ASN A 107 -13.42 20.92 11.98
C ASN A 107 -11.89 21.01 11.81
N LEU A 108 -11.11 20.50 12.79
CA LEU A 108 -9.67 20.51 12.76
C LEU A 108 -9.11 19.23 12.16
N ALA A 109 -7.93 19.34 11.59
CA ALA A 109 -7.16 18.23 11.06
C ALA A 109 -5.69 18.33 11.51
N ASP A 110 -5.06 17.19 11.72
CA ASP A 110 -3.63 17.08 11.95
C ASP A 110 -2.94 16.60 10.66
N PHE A 111 -1.66 16.84 10.52
CA PHE A 111 -0.93 16.24 9.43
C PHE A 111 -0.61 14.76 9.72
N LEU A 112 -0.69 13.93 8.70
CA LEU A 112 -0.47 12.50 8.81
C LEU A 112 0.89 12.20 9.47
N LEU A 113 0.86 11.51 10.63
CA LEU A 113 2.05 11.07 11.37
C LEU A 113 3.06 12.19 11.62
N GLU A 114 2.62 13.43 11.82
CA GLU A 114 3.48 14.63 11.91
C GLU A 114 4.51 14.59 13.05
N ASN A 115 4.27 13.74 14.07
CA ASN A 115 5.16 13.56 15.20
C ASN A 115 6.04 12.30 15.09
N ASP A 116 5.94 11.57 13.98
CA ASP A 116 6.66 10.33 13.75
C ASP A 116 7.82 10.52 12.76
N GLU A 117 8.97 9.99 13.10
CA GLU A 117 10.05 9.79 12.14
C GLU A 117 9.72 8.58 11.25
N ILE A 118 9.67 8.80 9.94
CA ILE A 118 9.35 7.75 8.97
C ILE A 118 10.64 7.17 8.40
N ASN A 119 10.90 5.91 8.73
CA ASN A 119 12.13 5.21 8.33
C ASN A 119 11.95 4.31 7.10
N ALA A 120 10.75 3.80 6.89
CA ALA A 120 10.45 2.91 5.78
C ALA A 120 9.05 3.15 5.22
N ILE A 121 8.93 3.10 3.89
CA ILE A 121 7.65 3.11 3.17
C ILE A 121 7.68 1.98 2.15
N ALA A 122 6.66 1.13 2.15
CA ALA A 122 6.45 0.11 1.13
C ALA A 122 5.00 0.15 0.64
N ILE A 123 4.81 -0.06 -0.67
CA ILE A 123 3.50 -0.02 -1.32
C ILE A 123 3.09 -1.45 -1.64
N ASP A 124 1.92 -1.86 -1.19
CA ASP A 124 1.41 -3.20 -1.45
C ASP A 124 0.60 -3.32 -2.75
N GLY A 125 0.14 -4.53 -3.04
CA GLY A 125 -0.66 -4.82 -4.23
C GLY A 125 -1.96 -4.02 -4.31
N GLY A 126 -2.55 -3.66 -3.19
CA GLY A 126 -3.75 -2.81 -3.08
C GLY A 126 -3.47 -1.31 -3.05
N ASN A 127 -2.25 -0.88 -3.40
CA ASN A 127 -1.81 0.52 -3.31
C ASN A 127 -1.86 1.11 -1.90
N ARG A 128 -1.92 0.27 -0.86
CA ARG A 128 -1.88 0.72 0.53
C ARG A 128 -0.44 1.03 0.93
N LYS A 129 -0.27 1.86 1.95
CA LYS A 129 1.04 2.33 2.40
C LYS A 129 1.40 1.65 3.72
N TRP A 130 2.42 0.81 3.68
CA TRP A 130 3.07 0.28 4.87
C TRP A 130 4.13 1.28 5.30
N ILE A 131 3.96 1.88 6.47
CA ILE A 131 4.84 2.92 7.00
C ILE A 131 5.48 2.44 8.29
N GLY A 132 6.81 2.34 8.30
CA GLY A 132 7.61 2.02 9.47
C GLY A 132 8.15 3.29 10.12
N THR A 133 7.94 3.41 11.43
CA THR A 133 8.34 4.58 12.21
C THR A 133 9.54 4.30 13.10
N GLY A 134 10.19 5.36 13.58
CA GLY A 134 11.32 5.27 14.49
C GLY A 134 10.97 4.75 15.88
N THR A 135 9.74 4.98 16.38
CA THR A 135 9.34 4.67 17.76
C THR A 135 7.94 4.10 17.92
N ASN A 136 7.06 4.24 16.93
CA ASN A 136 5.63 3.93 17.05
C ASN A 136 5.18 2.71 16.24
N GLY A 137 6.12 1.85 15.81
CA GLY A 137 5.80 0.61 15.10
C GLY A 137 5.45 0.82 13.63
N VAL A 138 4.52 0.01 13.11
CA VAL A 138 4.16 -0.05 11.70
C VAL A 138 2.70 0.31 11.51
N TYR A 139 2.45 1.22 10.59
CA TYR A 139 1.11 1.57 10.11
C TYR A 139 0.85 0.96 8.74
N LEU A 140 -0.34 0.41 8.55
CA LEU A 140 -0.92 0.14 7.24
C LEU A 140 -2.01 1.16 6.99
N LEU A 141 -1.82 2.02 6.00
CA LEU A 141 -2.75 3.06 5.62
C LEU A 141 -3.51 2.71 4.34
N SER A 142 -4.71 3.30 4.20
CA SER A 142 -5.48 3.27 2.95
C SER A 142 -4.69 3.83 1.76
N PRO A 143 -5.12 3.59 0.51
CA PRO A 143 -4.44 4.08 -0.68
C PRO A 143 -4.26 5.61 -0.72
N ASP A 144 -5.19 6.38 -0.13
CA ASP A 144 -5.13 7.83 -0.01
C ASP A 144 -4.43 8.35 1.25
N GLY A 145 -4.09 7.44 2.19
CA GLY A 145 -3.44 7.76 3.45
C GLY A 145 -4.36 8.35 4.53
N LEU A 146 -5.69 8.38 4.30
CA LEU A 146 -6.64 9.00 5.24
C LEU A 146 -7.09 8.06 6.35
N GLU A 147 -7.05 6.76 6.12
CA GLU A 147 -7.46 5.74 7.10
C GLU A 147 -6.28 4.91 7.55
N THR A 148 -6.18 4.67 8.86
CA THR A 148 -5.29 3.64 9.43
C THR A 148 -6.03 2.31 9.46
N ILE A 149 -5.66 1.40 8.55
CA ILE A 149 -6.23 0.04 8.46
C ILE A 149 -5.70 -0.82 9.60
N HIS A 150 -4.39 -0.77 9.84
CA HIS A 150 -3.73 -1.44 10.95
C HIS A 150 -2.63 -0.57 11.55
N HIS A 151 -2.45 -0.72 12.86
CA HIS A 151 -1.31 -0.17 13.58
C HIS A 151 -0.72 -1.27 14.46
N PHE A 152 0.48 -1.75 14.14
CA PHE A 152 1.18 -2.81 14.84
C PHE A 152 2.26 -2.22 15.75
N THR A 153 2.19 -2.60 17.01
CA THR A 153 3.18 -2.27 18.04
C THR A 153 3.58 -3.52 18.81
N THR A 154 4.62 -3.43 19.63
CA THR A 154 5.02 -4.52 20.54
C THR A 154 3.95 -4.87 21.57
N GLU A 155 2.95 -4.01 21.79
CA GLU A 155 1.88 -4.22 22.77
C GLU A 155 0.70 -5.00 22.19
N ASN A 156 0.47 -4.90 20.86
CA ASN A 156 -0.71 -5.50 20.22
C ASN A 156 -0.37 -6.56 19.17
N SER A 157 0.91 -6.82 18.94
CA SER A 157 1.36 -7.75 17.88
C SER A 157 2.68 -8.44 18.27
N PRO A 158 3.12 -9.49 17.52
CA PRO A 158 4.42 -10.12 17.69
C PRO A 158 5.63 -9.27 17.27
N LEU A 159 5.44 -7.97 17.02
CA LEU A 159 6.52 -7.07 16.63
C LEU A 159 7.62 -7.06 17.70
N LEU A 160 8.89 -7.21 17.29
CA LEU A 160 10.02 -7.33 18.24
C LEU A 160 10.46 -5.97 18.80
N SER A 161 10.22 -4.88 18.07
CA SER A 161 10.51 -3.50 18.48
C SER A 161 9.60 -2.54 17.72
N ASN A 162 9.25 -1.42 18.35
CA ASN A 162 8.53 -0.31 17.67
C ASN A 162 9.47 0.55 16.80
N SER A 163 10.79 0.35 16.91
CA SER A 163 11.76 0.99 16.02
C SER A 163 11.90 0.15 14.75
N ILE A 164 11.33 0.66 13.67
CA ILE A 164 11.31 0.00 12.36
C ILE A 164 12.44 0.58 11.52
N GLU A 165 13.16 -0.31 10.85
CA GLU A 165 14.31 0.05 10.00
C GLU A 165 14.04 -0.19 8.52
N SER A 166 13.24 -1.23 8.20
CA SER A 166 12.92 -1.57 6.82
C SER A 166 11.62 -2.33 6.69
N ILE A 167 10.96 -2.20 5.54
CA ILE A 167 9.79 -2.98 5.15
C ILE A 167 9.99 -3.44 3.71
N ALA A 168 9.75 -4.75 3.47
CA ALA A 168 9.77 -5.34 2.15
C ALA A 168 8.53 -6.22 1.96
N ILE A 169 7.96 -6.21 0.77
CA ILE A 169 6.74 -6.95 0.45
C ILE A 169 7.05 -7.94 -0.67
N ASN A 170 6.67 -9.19 -0.50
CA ASN A 170 6.65 -10.16 -1.58
C ASN A 170 5.40 -9.92 -2.44
N PRO A 171 5.52 -9.45 -3.69
CA PRO A 171 4.36 -9.08 -4.50
C PRO A 171 3.48 -10.27 -4.88
N ASN A 172 4.04 -11.47 -4.89
CA ASN A 172 3.32 -12.68 -5.30
C ASN A 172 2.53 -13.33 -4.15
N THR A 173 3.04 -13.22 -2.93
CA THR A 173 2.41 -13.86 -1.75
C THR A 173 1.69 -12.85 -0.85
N GLY A 174 2.01 -11.56 -0.97
CA GLY A 174 1.53 -10.53 -0.05
C GLY A 174 2.18 -10.59 1.33
N GLU A 175 3.22 -11.42 1.52
CA GLU A 175 3.96 -11.46 2.78
C GLU A 175 4.80 -10.20 2.95
N VAL A 176 4.61 -9.52 4.07
CA VAL A 176 5.30 -8.28 4.44
C VAL A 176 6.36 -8.61 5.48
N PHE A 177 7.61 -8.36 5.14
CA PHE A 177 8.76 -8.52 6.02
C PHE A 177 9.09 -7.19 6.68
N ILE A 178 9.16 -7.18 7.99
CA ILE A 178 9.37 -5.98 8.81
C ILE A 178 10.67 -6.18 9.59
N GLY A 179 11.69 -5.42 9.19
CA GLY A 179 12.96 -5.32 9.89
C GLY A 179 12.87 -4.29 11.02
N THR A 180 13.12 -4.74 12.23
CA THR A 180 13.13 -3.89 13.42
C THR A 180 14.54 -3.83 14.01
N SER A 181 14.81 -2.89 14.93
CA SER A 181 16.07 -2.80 15.66
C SER A 181 16.40 -4.06 16.49
N LYS A 182 15.43 -4.98 16.67
CA LYS A 182 15.59 -6.22 17.45
C LYS A 182 15.42 -7.50 16.64
N GLY A 183 15.29 -7.41 15.33
CA GLY A 183 15.17 -8.56 14.45
C GLY A 183 14.05 -8.43 13.41
N LEU A 184 13.84 -9.52 12.69
CA LEU A 184 12.90 -9.61 11.56
C LEU A 184 11.65 -10.37 11.98
N VAL A 185 10.49 -9.85 11.58
CA VAL A 185 9.19 -10.54 11.62
C VAL A 185 8.52 -10.48 10.26
N SER A 186 7.55 -11.34 10.01
CA SER A 186 6.70 -11.24 8.83
C SER A 186 5.22 -11.24 9.19
N TYR A 187 4.42 -10.65 8.31
CA TYR A 187 2.96 -10.58 8.38
C TYR A 187 2.36 -11.00 7.05
N GLN A 188 1.40 -11.92 7.06
CA GLN A 188 0.67 -12.30 5.87
C GLN A 188 -0.44 -11.30 5.60
N SER A 189 -0.23 -10.44 4.62
CA SER A 189 -1.22 -9.44 4.18
C SER A 189 -2.27 -10.08 3.27
N ASP A 190 -3.39 -9.38 3.14
CA ASP A 190 -4.52 -9.72 2.27
C ASP A 190 -4.43 -9.07 0.87
N ALA A 191 -3.29 -8.44 0.53
CA ALA A 191 -3.05 -7.82 -0.76
C ALA A 191 -1.85 -8.46 -1.46
N ILE A 192 -2.03 -8.82 -2.72
CA ILE A 192 -0.95 -9.24 -3.64
C ILE A 192 -0.95 -8.35 -4.87
N GLU A 193 0.13 -8.43 -5.67
CA GLU A 193 0.19 -7.71 -6.94
C GLU A 193 -0.95 -8.13 -7.86
N PRO A 194 -1.75 -7.21 -8.39
CA PRO A 194 -2.85 -7.52 -9.30
C PRO A 194 -2.33 -8.02 -10.65
N LYS A 195 -3.12 -8.85 -11.30
CA LYS A 195 -2.86 -9.23 -12.70
C LYS A 195 -3.10 -8.03 -13.62
N SER A 196 -2.36 -7.94 -14.70
CA SER A 196 -2.52 -6.88 -15.71
C SER A 196 -3.78 -7.04 -16.57
N SER A 197 -4.35 -8.24 -16.61
CA SER A 197 -5.58 -8.55 -17.33
C SER A 197 -6.31 -9.71 -16.67
N PHE A 198 -7.64 -9.66 -16.70
CA PHE A 198 -8.49 -10.72 -16.18
C PHE A 198 -8.45 -11.95 -17.09
N LYS A 199 -8.03 -13.09 -16.52
CA LYS A 199 -8.08 -14.41 -17.17
C LYS A 199 -8.71 -15.39 -16.21
N LYS A 200 -9.79 -16.03 -16.63
CA LYS A 200 -10.54 -16.97 -15.80
C LYS A 200 -9.69 -18.15 -15.29
N GLU A 201 -8.77 -18.63 -16.10
CA GLU A 201 -7.86 -19.73 -15.79
C GLU A 201 -6.86 -19.40 -14.67
N ASP A 202 -6.58 -18.11 -14.44
CA ASP A 202 -5.69 -17.65 -13.38
C ASP A 202 -6.41 -17.52 -12.03
N VAL A 203 -7.77 -17.52 -12.03
CA VAL A 203 -8.56 -17.28 -10.82
C VAL A 203 -8.88 -18.59 -10.13
N TYR A 204 -8.42 -18.73 -8.89
CA TYR A 204 -8.74 -19.88 -8.05
C TYR A 204 -8.97 -19.44 -6.59
N ALA A 205 -9.58 -20.33 -5.80
CA ALA A 205 -9.84 -20.10 -4.38
C ALA A 205 -9.12 -21.15 -3.53
N PHE A 206 -8.61 -20.72 -2.38
CA PHE A 206 -8.00 -21.61 -1.40
C PHE A 206 -8.30 -21.17 0.05
N PRO A 207 -8.39 -22.11 1.03
CA PRO A 207 -8.45 -23.54 0.81
C PRO A 207 -9.73 -23.94 0.07
N ASN A 208 -9.63 -24.97 -0.78
CA ASN A 208 -10.77 -25.51 -1.49
C ASN A 208 -10.57 -27.02 -1.68
N PRO A 209 -11.34 -27.86 -0.96
CA PRO A 209 -12.50 -27.56 -0.15
C PRO A 209 -12.17 -26.87 1.19
N VAL A 210 -13.15 -26.11 1.69
CA VAL A 210 -13.13 -25.53 3.05
C VAL A 210 -13.64 -26.58 4.03
N LYS A 211 -12.77 -27.03 4.94
CA LYS A 211 -13.09 -28.05 5.96
C LYS A 211 -13.90 -27.47 7.13
N PRO A 212 -14.61 -28.32 7.91
CA PRO A 212 -15.44 -27.87 9.01
C PRO A 212 -14.69 -27.12 10.11
N ASP A 213 -13.48 -27.56 10.40
CA ASP A 213 -12.56 -27.04 11.41
C ASP A 213 -11.76 -25.81 10.96
N TYR A 214 -11.86 -25.45 9.68
CA TYR A 214 -11.19 -24.29 9.16
C TYR A 214 -11.91 -22.99 9.54
N THR A 215 -11.25 -22.15 10.31
CA THR A 215 -11.78 -20.86 10.82
C THR A 215 -11.17 -19.63 10.14
N GLY A 216 -10.15 -19.85 9.27
CA GLY A 216 -9.50 -18.78 8.51
C GLY A 216 -10.35 -18.25 7.35
N VAL A 217 -9.78 -17.35 6.61
CA VAL A 217 -10.40 -16.77 5.40
C VAL A 217 -10.18 -17.65 4.17
N VAL A 218 -11.15 -17.67 3.29
CA VAL A 218 -11.00 -18.23 1.94
C VAL A 218 -10.52 -17.11 1.04
N THR A 219 -9.39 -17.33 0.39
CA THR A 219 -8.78 -16.34 -0.51
C THR A 219 -9.10 -16.72 -1.97
N VAL A 220 -9.59 -15.75 -2.72
CA VAL A 220 -9.72 -15.81 -4.18
C VAL A 220 -8.58 -14.98 -4.75
N THR A 221 -7.75 -15.57 -5.59
CA THR A 221 -6.55 -14.93 -6.16
C THR A 221 -6.57 -14.96 -7.68
N GLY A 222 -5.62 -14.26 -8.31
CA GLY A 222 -5.53 -14.14 -9.78
C GLY A 222 -6.43 -13.04 -10.34
N LEU A 223 -6.86 -12.10 -9.49
CA LEU A 223 -7.72 -10.99 -9.86
C LEU A 223 -6.91 -9.79 -10.40
N VAL A 224 -7.59 -8.88 -11.07
CA VAL A 224 -7.08 -7.55 -11.40
C VAL A 224 -7.42 -6.58 -10.25
N GLN A 225 -6.82 -5.40 -10.29
CA GLN A 225 -7.10 -4.34 -9.32
C GLN A 225 -8.59 -3.97 -9.31
N ASP A 226 -9.14 -3.74 -8.12
CA ASP A 226 -10.51 -3.25 -7.91
C ASP A 226 -11.60 -4.13 -8.57
N THR A 227 -11.36 -5.44 -8.64
CA THR A 227 -12.35 -6.41 -9.14
C THR A 227 -13.54 -6.49 -8.19
N ASP A 228 -14.74 -6.29 -8.70
CA ASP A 228 -15.98 -6.59 -7.97
C ASP A 228 -16.18 -8.10 -7.86
N VAL A 229 -16.26 -8.61 -6.64
CA VAL A 229 -16.45 -10.02 -6.35
C VAL A 229 -17.79 -10.26 -5.69
N LYS A 230 -18.59 -11.17 -6.27
CA LYS A 230 -19.86 -11.64 -5.69
C LYS A 230 -19.80 -13.15 -5.46
N ILE A 231 -20.16 -13.56 -4.26
CA ILE A 231 -20.28 -14.99 -3.89
C ILE A 231 -21.75 -15.35 -3.85
N THR A 232 -22.16 -16.35 -4.62
CA THR A 232 -23.54 -16.82 -4.69
C THR A 232 -23.63 -18.30 -4.35
N ASN A 233 -24.80 -18.76 -3.93
CA ASN A 233 -25.09 -20.20 -3.88
C ASN A 233 -25.47 -20.74 -5.27
N VAL A 234 -25.75 -22.05 -5.35
CA VAL A 234 -26.10 -22.73 -6.61
C VAL A 234 -27.40 -22.23 -7.24
N SER A 235 -28.29 -21.58 -6.49
CA SER A 235 -29.52 -20.97 -7.01
C SER A 235 -29.33 -19.50 -7.45
N GLY A 236 -28.09 -18.97 -7.41
CA GLY A 236 -27.78 -17.59 -7.78
C GLY A 236 -28.07 -16.56 -6.69
N LYS A 237 -28.49 -17.00 -5.48
CA LYS A 237 -28.70 -16.07 -4.35
C LYS A 237 -27.38 -15.50 -3.89
N LEU A 238 -27.29 -14.17 -3.78
CA LEU A 238 -26.12 -13.47 -3.24
C LEU A 238 -25.91 -13.86 -1.76
N ILE A 239 -24.69 -14.24 -1.44
CA ILE A 239 -24.23 -14.61 -0.10
C ILE A 239 -23.35 -13.52 0.48
N TYR A 240 -22.36 -13.06 -0.31
CA TYR A 240 -21.40 -12.03 0.07
C TYR A 240 -20.93 -11.25 -1.15
N ALA A 241 -20.50 -10.02 -0.96
CA ALA A 241 -19.91 -9.19 -2.01
C ALA A 241 -18.86 -8.26 -1.42
N GLY A 242 -17.91 -7.89 -2.24
CA GLY A 242 -16.85 -6.93 -1.93
C GLY A 242 -15.95 -6.71 -3.13
N THR A 243 -14.89 -5.93 -2.94
CA THR A 243 -13.92 -5.57 -3.96
C THR A 243 -12.56 -6.20 -3.62
N SER A 244 -11.80 -6.61 -4.63
CA SER A 244 -10.45 -7.16 -4.43
C SER A 244 -9.49 -6.09 -3.88
N VAL A 245 -8.55 -6.53 -3.06
CA VAL A 245 -7.42 -5.72 -2.60
C VAL A 245 -6.19 -6.16 -3.38
N GLY A 246 -5.83 -5.36 -4.37
CA GLY A 246 -4.85 -5.82 -5.37
C GLY A 246 -5.38 -7.03 -6.14
N GLY A 247 -4.53 -8.06 -6.26
CA GLY A 247 -4.82 -9.29 -7.02
C GLY A 247 -5.64 -10.35 -6.27
N GLN A 248 -6.19 -10.05 -5.08
CA GLN A 248 -6.93 -11.06 -4.30
C GLN A 248 -8.12 -10.47 -3.55
N PHE A 249 -9.04 -11.38 -3.19
CA PHE A 249 -10.21 -11.09 -2.37
C PHE A 249 -10.30 -12.13 -1.26
N THR A 250 -10.57 -11.71 -0.03
CA THR A 250 -10.69 -12.59 1.13
C THR A 250 -12.14 -12.65 1.62
N TRP A 251 -12.58 -13.84 2.02
CA TRP A 251 -13.91 -14.09 2.55
C TRP A 251 -13.86 -15.02 3.77
N ASP A 252 -14.46 -14.60 4.87
CA ASP A 252 -14.48 -15.36 6.14
C ASP A 252 -15.47 -16.53 6.17
N GLY A 253 -16.11 -16.85 5.05
CA GLY A 253 -17.11 -17.91 4.95
C GLY A 253 -18.45 -17.58 5.60
N LYS A 254 -18.75 -16.29 5.82
CA LYS A 254 -20.01 -15.84 6.36
C LYS A 254 -20.87 -15.11 5.32
N ASN A 255 -22.16 -15.12 5.53
CA ASN A 255 -23.09 -14.32 4.74
C ASN A 255 -23.10 -12.85 5.24
N GLN A 256 -23.85 -11.99 4.56
CA GLN A 256 -23.99 -10.57 4.91
C GLN A 256 -24.56 -10.32 6.33
N GLN A 257 -25.18 -11.33 6.97
CA GLN A 257 -25.66 -11.26 8.35
C GLN A 257 -24.64 -11.82 9.37
N GLY A 258 -23.39 -12.08 8.96
CA GLY A 258 -22.33 -12.59 9.82
C GLY A 258 -22.45 -14.06 10.20
N ARG A 259 -23.36 -14.83 9.59
CA ARG A 259 -23.56 -16.26 9.87
C ARG A 259 -22.74 -17.11 8.89
N ARG A 260 -22.01 -18.11 9.44
CA ARG A 260 -21.26 -19.07 8.61
C ARG A 260 -22.20 -19.78 7.63
N VAL A 261 -21.74 -19.93 6.41
CA VAL A 261 -22.50 -20.59 5.34
C VAL A 261 -22.56 -22.10 5.55
N PRO A 262 -23.66 -22.78 5.18
CA PRO A 262 -23.76 -24.24 5.23
C PRO A 262 -22.84 -24.91 4.21
N SER A 263 -22.69 -26.23 4.35
CA SER A 263 -22.01 -27.05 3.34
C SER A 263 -22.68 -26.93 1.99
N GLY A 264 -21.88 -26.84 0.94
CA GLY A 264 -22.38 -26.65 -0.41
C GLY A 264 -21.34 -26.04 -1.34
N VAL A 265 -21.74 -25.87 -2.58
CA VAL A 265 -20.93 -25.18 -3.60
C VAL A 265 -21.36 -23.72 -3.69
N TYR A 266 -20.38 -22.84 -3.70
CA TYR A 266 -20.55 -21.40 -3.87
C TYR A 266 -19.81 -20.96 -5.12
N PHE A 267 -20.49 -20.17 -5.96
CA PHE A 267 -19.87 -19.60 -7.15
C PHE A 267 -19.26 -18.25 -6.80
N VAL A 268 -18.07 -18.01 -7.30
CA VAL A 268 -17.40 -16.72 -7.26
C VAL A 268 -17.60 -16.06 -8.62
N LEU A 269 -18.30 -14.97 -8.64
CA LEU A 269 -18.46 -14.09 -9.81
C LEU A 269 -17.49 -12.94 -9.65
N ALA A 270 -16.77 -12.62 -10.70
CA ALA A 270 -15.83 -11.49 -10.73
C ALA A 270 -16.12 -10.62 -11.94
N ALA A 271 -16.10 -9.32 -11.74
CA ALA A 271 -16.24 -8.33 -12.79
C ALA A 271 -15.06 -7.35 -12.70
N ASP A 272 -14.38 -7.10 -13.81
CA ASP A 272 -13.39 -6.03 -13.89
C ASP A 272 -14.06 -4.66 -14.09
N ALA A 273 -13.25 -3.59 -14.06
CA ALA A 273 -13.73 -2.22 -14.24
C ALA A 273 -14.41 -1.99 -15.61
N ASP A 274 -14.12 -2.84 -16.61
CA ASP A 274 -14.75 -2.79 -17.94
C ASP A 274 -16.09 -3.55 -17.98
N GLY A 275 -16.51 -4.13 -16.86
CA GLY A 275 -17.76 -4.88 -16.74
C GLY A 275 -17.76 -6.26 -17.39
N LYS A 276 -16.58 -6.81 -17.69
CA LYS A 276 -16.45 -8.22 -18.10
C LYS A 276 -16.75 -9.11 -16.90
N GLU A 277 -17.95 -9.65 -16.90
CA GLU A 277 -18.45 -10.52 -15.84
C GLU A 277 -18.32 -11.99 -16.20
N GLY A 278 -18.14 -12.83 -15.18
CA GLY A 278 -18.21 -14.27 -15.33
C GLY A 278 -18.06 -15.03 -14.03
N ILE A 279 -18.41 -16.32 -14.06
CA ILE A 279 -18.05 -17.23 -12.99
C ILE A 279 -16.52 -17.44 -13.08
N ALA A 280 -15.82 -16.85 -12.14
CA ALA A 280 -14.37 -16.91 -12.08
C ALA A 280 -13.91 -18.28 -11.53
N THR A 281 -14.51 -18.70 -10.39
CA THR A 281 -14.19 -19.98 -9.75
C THR A 281 -15.34 -20.45 -8.86
N LYS A 282 -15.15 -21.56 -8.15
CA LYS A 282 -16.12 -22.10 -7.17
C LYS A 282 -15.40 -22.49 -5.90
N ILE A 283 -16.14 -22.42 -4.78
CA ILE A 283 -15.67 -22.80 -3.45
C ILE A 283 -16.57 -23.90 -2.93
N LEU A 284 -16.01 -25.00 -2.42
CA LEU A 284 -16.71 -26.11 -1.80
C LEU A 284 -16.54 -26.03 -0.29
N PHE A 285 -17.65 -25.86 0.44
CA PHE A 285 -17.70 -26.04 1.89
C PHE A 285 -18.19 -27.46 2.20
N ILE A 286 -17.47 -28.18 3.04
CA ILE A 286 -17.82 -29.53 3.47
C ILE A 286 -18.11 -29.54 4.99
N LYS A 287 -18.91 -30.55 5.40
CA LYS A 287 -19.18 -30.85 6.82
C LYS A 287 -18.07 -31.70 7.40
#